data_57a59defb850f321cf51965735d2c410
#
_entry.id   57a59defb850f321cf51965735d2c410
#
_cell.length_a   1.000
_cell.length_b   1.000
_cell.length_c   1.000
_cell.angle_alpha   90.00
_cell.angle_beta   90.00
_cell.angle_gamma   90.00
#
_symmetry.space_group_name_H-M   'P 1'
#
loop_
_entity.id
_entity.type
_entity.pdbx_description
1 polymer ?
#
loop_
_entity_poly.entity_id
_entity_poly.type
_entity_poly.pdbx_seq_one_letter_code
_entity_poly.pdbx_strand_id
1 'polypeptide(L)'
;IGRGQMTVADEHIKHHQHIFQLYKDLLKDIDGIKVQENPSEDYDSNYWLNTITIEPWVKVKGEENAYAETLQGAVGGAGSVTHAASSLITDCQPNNNVEAMRICLDKAGIEARPLWKPMHKQPVFKNNPAYLNGVSEELFKKGLCLPSGPCVTDDDVRYIVKCIIESII
;
A
#
# COMPACT_ATOMS: atom_id res chain seq x y z
N ILE A 1 -1.47 -8.89 -27.88
CA ILE A 1 -1.92 -8.60 -26.49
C ILE A 1 -2.25 -7.11 -26.35
N GLY A 2 -1.33 -6.15 -26.59
CA GLY A 2 -1.56 -4.71 -26.39
C GLY A 2 -2.80 -4.14 -27.10
N ARG A 3 -3.03 -4.50 -28.39
CA ARG A 3 -4.22 -4.06 -29.12
C ARG A 3 -5.54 -4.54 -28.46
N GLY A 4 -5.56 -5.76 -27.93
CA GLY A 4 -6.73 -6.28 -27.24
C GLY A 4 -7.00 -5.55 -25.92
N GLN A 5 -5.94 -5.15 -25.20
CA GLN A 5 -6.09 -4.38 -23.95
C GLN A 5 -6.64 -2.97 -24.22
N MET A 6 -6.24 -2.35 -25.33
CA MET A 6 -6.73 -1.02 -25.68
C MET A 6 -8.24 -0.97 -25.95
N THR A 7 -8.88 -2.09 -26.33
CA THR A 7 -10.32 -2.11 -26.56
C THR A 7 -11.16 -1.96 -25.30
N VAL A 8 -10.59 -2.23 -24.13
CA VAL A 8 -11.25 -2.16 -22.81
C VAL A 8 -10.59 -1.14 -21.87
N ALA A 9 -9.63 -0.36 -22.36
CA ALA A 9 -8.85 0.57 -21.53
C ALA A 9 -9.73 1.61 -20.84
N ASP A 10 -10.66 2.23 -21.57
CA ASP A 10 -11.55 3.26 -21.03
C ASP A 10 -12.49 2.70 -19.95
N GLU A 11 -12.95 1.47 -20.10
CA GLU A 11 -13.79 0.79 -19.09
C GLU A 11 -12.98 0.51 -17.82
N HIS A 12 -11.73 0.05 -17.97
CA HIS A 12 -10.85 -0.19 -16.84
C HIS A 12 -10.48 1.11 -16.10
N ILE A 13 -10.21 2.21 -16.82
CA ILE A 13 -9.95 3.52 -16.21
C ILE A 13 -11.15 3.99 -15.40
N LYS A 14 -12.36 3.94 -15.97
CA LYS A 14 -13.60 4.30 -15.25
C LYS A 14 -13.81 3.43 -14.01
N HIS A 15 -13.56 2.14 -14.12
CA HIS A 15 -13.63 1.22 -12.99
C HIS A 15 -12.65 1.61 -11.88
N HIS A 16 -11.38 1.87 -12.21
CA HIS A 16 -10.38 2.28 -11.22
C HIS A 16 -10.74 3.62 -10.56
N GLN A 17 -11.26 4.59 -11.33
CA GLN A 17 -11.74 5.87 -10.78
C GLN A 17 -12.94 5.66 -9.83
N HIS A 18 -13.86 4.75 -10.16
CA HIS A 18 -14.98 4.38 -9.29
C HIS A 18 -14.49 3.74 -7.98
N ILE A 19 -13.59 2.76 -8.06
CA ILE A 19 -13.00 2.10 -6.88
C ILE A 19 -12.25 3.11 -6.00
N PHE A 20 -11.50 4.03 -6.60
CA PHE A 20 -10.85 5.12 -5.88
C PHE A 20 -11.87 5.97 -5.11
N GLN A 21 -12.94 6.42 -5.78
CA GLN A 21 -13.98 7.24 -5.14
C GLN A 21 -14.65 6.50 -3.99
N LEU A 22 -14.88 5.20 -4.14
CA LEU A 22 -15.49 4.37 -3.10
C LEU A 22 -14.57 4.25 -1.87
N TYR A 23 -13.27 4.00 -2.05
CA TYR A 23 -12.31 4.04 -0.95
C TYR A 23 -12.28 5.41 -0.26
N LYS A 24 -12.26 6.48 -1.04
CA LYS A 24 -12.25 7.86 -0.52
C LYS A 24 -13.47 8.12 0.35
N ASP A 25 -14.67 7.75 -0.12
CA ASP A 25 -15.92 7.98 0.60
C ASP A 25 -16.02 7.15 1.89
N LEU A 26 -15.54 5.91 1.87
CA LEU A 26 -15.61 5.00 3.02
C LEU A 26 -14.54 5.29 4.09
N LEU A 27 -13.38 5.85 3.70
CA LEU A 27 -12.26 6.11 4.61
C LEU A 27 -12.17 7.56 5.10
N LYS A 28 -12.97 8.50 4.55
CA LYS A 28 -12.88 9.94 4.81
C LYS A 28 -13.00 10.35 6.27
N ASP A 29 -13.76 9.60 7.07
CA ASP A 29 -14.05 9.92 8.45
C ASP A 29 -13.14 9.16 9.44
N ILE A 30 -12.12 8.45 8.95
CA ILE A 30 -11.17 7.72 9.78
C ILE A 30 -9.96 8.61 10.03
N ASP A 31 -9.83 9.07 11.27
CA ASP A 31 -8.70 9.93 11.66
C ASP A 31 -7.36 9.19 11.47
N GLY A 32 -6.40 9.91 10.90
CA GLY A 32 -5.05 9.39 10.63
C GLY A 32 -4.93 8.44 9.43
N ILE A 33 -6.02 8.14 8.70
CA ILE A 33 -5.98 7.44 7.41
C ILE A 33 -6.43 8.37 6.30
N LYS A 34 -5.63 8.47 5.24
CA LYS A 34 -5.94 9.33 4.10
C LYS A 34 -5.69 8.58 2.79
N VAL A 35 -6.68 8.61 1.90
CA VAL A 35 -6.52 8.15 0.52
C VAL A 35 -5.71 9.17 -0.25
N GLN A 36 -4.73 8.72 -1.02
CA GLN A 36 -3.88 9.60 -1.81
C GLN A 36 -4.62 10.09 -3.05
N GLU A 37 -4.75 11.39 -3.17
CA GLU A 37 -5.45 12.08 -4.27
C GLU A 37 -4.48 12.76 -5.25
N ASN A 38 -5.00 13.21 -6.38
CA ASN A 38 -4.25 14.09 -7.27
C ASN A 38 -3.86 15.38 -6.52
N PRO A 39 -2.65 15.91 -6.71
CA PRO A 39 -2.19 17.12 -6.01
C PRO A 39 -2.92 18.39 -6.46
N SER A 40 -3.45 18.42 -7.69
CA SER A 40 -4.30 19.50 -8.22
C SER A 40 -5.14 19.00 -9.39
N GLU A 41 -6.03 19.86 -9.90
CA GLU A 41 -6.87 19.60 -11.08
C GLU A 41 -6.06 19.48 -12.40
N ASP A 42 -4.78 19.87 -12.38
CA ASP A 42 -3.89 19.73 -13.55
C ASP A 42 -3.44 18.27 -13.79
N TYR A 43 -3.74 17.38 -12.84
CA TYR A 43 -3.36 15.97 -12.89
C TYR A 43 -4.59 15.08 -13.07
N ASP A 44 -4.53 14.17 -14.03
CA ASP A 44 -5.56 13.17 -14.28
C ASP A 44 -4.98 11.77 -14.12
N SER A 45 -5.20 11.18 -12.94
CA SER A 45 -4.77 9.81 -12.65
C SER A 45 -5.80 8.81 -13.14
N ASN A 46 -5.31 7.70 -13.67
CA ASN A 46 -6.16 6.54 -13.96
C ASN A 46 -6.43 5.66 -12.72
N TYR A 47 -5.84 5.99 -11.57
CA TYR A 47 -5.98 5.27 -10.28
C TYR A 47 -5.78 3.74 -10.40
N TRP A 48 -4.84 3.30 -11.23
CA TRP A 48 -4.52 1.88 -11.39
C TRP A 48 -4.10 1.21 -10.06
N LEU A 49 -3.62 2.01 -9.11
CA LEU A 49 -3.39 1.65 -7.72
C LEU A 49 -4.05 2.67 -6.80
N ASN A 50 -4.79 2.17 -5.83
CA ASN A 50 -5.31 2.98 -4.73
C ASN A 50 -4.38 2.87 -3.54
N THR A 51 -3.91 4.01 -3.05
CA THR A 51 -2.97 4.07 -1.93
C THR A 51 -3.54 4.87 -0.79
N ILE A 52 -3.27 4.40 0.43
CA ILE A 52 -3.57 5.13 1.66
C ILE A 52 -2.28 5.48 2.39
N THR A 53 -2.31 6.54 3.16
CA THR A 53 -1.30 6.83 4.18
C THR A 53 -1.90 6.62 5.56
N ILE A 54 -1.11 6.02 6.46
CA ILE A 54 -1.47 5.74 7.85
C ILE A 54 -0.52 6.55 8.73
N GLU A 55 -1.07 7.50 9.47
CA GLU A 55 -0.27 8.36 10.33
C GLU A 55 0.34 7.58 11.51
N PRO A 56 1.55 7.97 12.00
CA PRO A 56 2.27 7.19 13.00
C PRO A 56 1.55 7.01 14.34
N TRP A 57 0.57 7.86 14.65
CA TRP A 57 -0.21 7.76 15.89
C TRP A 57 -1.39 6.78 15.80
N VAL A 58 -1.76 6.35 14.59
CA VAL A 58 -2.82 5.33 14.41
C VAL A 58 -2.31 4.02 14.95
N LYS A 59 -2.99 3.49 15.97
CA LYS A 59 -2.64 2.23 16.59
C LYS A 59 -3.31 1.07 15.89
N VAL A 60 -2.52 0.06 15.52
CA VAL A 60 -2.97 -1.12 14.79
C VAL A 60 -2.66 -2.39 15.59
N LYS A 61 -3.57 -3.33 15.61
CA LYS A 61 -3.43 -4.62 16.28
C LYS A 61 -2.15 -5.33 15.86
N GLY A 62 -1.30 -5.69 16.82
CA GLY A 62 -0.06 -6.43 16.57
C GLY A 62 1.13 -5.57 16.12
N GLU A 63 1.04 -4.24 16.19
CA GLU A 63 2.11 -3.35 15.72
C GLU A 63 3.44 -3.54 16.45
N GLU A 64 3.40 -3.96 17.72
CA GLU A 64 4.58 -4.22 18.55
C GLU A 64 5.42 -5.38 18.06
N ASN A 65 4.82 -6.32 17.31
CA ASN A 65 5.48 -7.54 16.82
C ASN A 65 5.47 -7.66 15.27
N ALA A 66 5.01 -6.64 14.56
CA ALA A 66 4.74 -6.71 13.13
C ALA A 66 5.94 -7.24 12.32
N TYR A 67 7.14 -6.71 12.53
CA TYR A 67 8.34 -7.17 11.82
C TYR A 67 8.84 -8.54 12.27
N ALA A 68 8.61 -8.93 13.51
CA ALA A 68 8.93 -10.28 13.98
C ALA A 68 8.04 -11.33 13.29
N GLU A 69 6.76 -11.08 13.13
CA GLU A 69 5.84 -11.93 12.38
C GLU A 69 6.25 -12.05 10.89
N THR A 70 6.59 -10.92 10.25
CA THR A 70 7.05 -10.91 8.86
C THR A 70 8.30 -11.75 8.65
N LEU A 71 9.27 -11.67 9.56
CA LEU A 71 10.49 -12.47 9.51
C LEU A 71 10.22 -13.96 9.71
N GLN A 72 9.31 -14.33 10.60
CA GLN A 72 8.93 -15.73 10.84
C GLN A 72 8.20 -16.33 9.62
N GLY A 73 7.29 -15.59 9.02
CA GLY A 73 6.60 -16.00 7.79
C GLY A 73 7.54 -16.23 6.61
N ALA A 74 8.60 -15.41 6.52
CA ALA A 74 9.62 -15.53 5.48
C ALA A 74 10.49 -16.79 5.59
N VAL A 75 10.68 -17.34 6.79
CA VAL A 75 11.49 -18.55 7.05
C VAL A 75 10.70 -19.83 6.79
N GLY A 76 9.36 -19.78 6.87
CA GLY A 76 8.49 -20.96 6.72
C GLY A 76 8.03 -21.28 5.29
N GLY A 77 8.20 -20.40 4.31
CA GLY A 77 7.76 -20.57 2.94
C GLY A 77 8.88 -21.01 2.00
N ALA A 78 8.73 -22.18 1.39
CA ALA A 78 9.67 -22.72 0.42
C ALA A 78 9.76 -21.82 -0.83
N GLY A 79 10.88 -21.13 -0.97
CA GLY A 79 11.31 -20.46 -2.20
C GLY A 79 10.94 -18.95 -2.29
N SER A 80 11.97 -18.16 -2.43
CA SER A 80 11.95 -16.74 -2.86
C SER A 80 11.84 -15.61 -1.81
N VAL A 81 11.60 -15.88 -0.54
CA VAL A 81 11.36 -14.82 0.46
C VAL A 81 12.62 -14.44 1.26
N THR A 82 13.68 -15.22 1.23
CA THR A 82 14.91 -14.96 2.02
C THR A 82 15.63 -13.67 1.61
N HIS A 83 15.57 -13.28 0.35
CA HIS A 83 16.14 -12.00 -0.10
C HIS A 83 15.28 -10.79 0.29
N ALA A 84 13.95 -10.96 0.34
CA ALA A 84 13.03 -9.90 0.75
C ALA A 84 13.12 -9.61 2.25
N ALA A 85 13.22 -10.64 3.09
CA ALA A 85 13.34 -10.49 4.54
C ALA A 85 14.63 -9.77 4.96
N SER A 86 15.77 -10.11 4.34
CA SER A 86 17.05 -9.45 4.60
C SER A 86 17.08 -7.98 4.15
N SER A 87 16.27 -7.62 3.14
CA SER A 87 16.16 -6.23 2.66
C SER A 87 15.20 -5.38 3.49
N LEU A 88 14.38 -5.99 4.34
CA LEU A 88 13.43 -5.29 5.21
C LEU A 88 14.12 -4.64 6.42
N ILE A 89 15.22 -5.22 6.90
CA ILE A 89 15.99 -4.66 8.01
C ILE A 89 16.95 -3.60 7.46
N THR A 90 16.42 -2.46 7.08
CA THR A 90 17.20 -1.32 6.61
C THR A 90 16.78 -0.06 7.35
N ASP A 91 17.58 0.98 7.25
CA ASP A 91 17.31 2.32 7.77
C ASP A 91 16.05 2.99 7.18
N CYS A 92 15.43 2.39 6.17
CA CYS A 92 14.19 2.85 5.54
C CYS A 92 13.25 1.68 5.32
N GLN A 93 12.22 1.58 6.15
CA GLN A 93 11.15 0.58 6.11
C GLN A 93 9.81 1.24 6.46
N PRO A 94 8.66 0.63 6.11
CA PRO A 94 7.35 1.08 6.57
C PRO A 94 7.29 1.16 8.10
N ASN A 95 6.45 2.04 8.62
CA ASN A 95 6.21 2.11 10.06
C ASN A 95 5.57 0.81 10.57
N ASN A 96 5.75 0.50 11.86
CA ASN A 96 5.22 -0.73 12.45
C ASN A 96 3.69 -0.87 12.28
N ASN A 97 2.95 0.23 12.40
CA ASN A 97 1.50 0.23 12.21
C ASN A 97 1.09 -0.05 10.74
N VAL A 98 1.88 0.39 9.76
CA VAL A 98 1.66 0.07 8.33
C VAL A 98 1.89 -1.41 8.07
N GLU A 99 2.99 -1.96 8.61
CA GLU A 99 3.29 -3.39 8.49
C GLU A 99 2.26 -4.25 9.23
N ALA A 100 1.83 -3.84 10.42
CA ALA A 100 0.75 -4.51 11.15
C ALA A 100 -0.56 -4.49 10.38
N MET A 101 -0.94 -3.36 9.77
CA MET A 101 -2.11 -3.27 8.90
C MET A 101 -2.01 -4.23 7.72
N ARG A 102 -0.87 -4.29 7.04
CA ARG A 102 -0.61 -5.24 5.96
C ARG A 102 -0.81 -6.69 6.42
N ILE A 103 -0.29 -7.04 7.61
CA ILE A 103 -0.43 -8.40 8.18
C ILE A 103 -1.90 -8.70 8.53
N CYS A 104 -2.63 -7.73 9.11
CA CYS A 104 -4.05 -7.90 9.41
C CYS A 104 -4.87 -8.15 8.14
N LEU A 105 -4.59 -7.42 7.07
CA LEU A 105 -5.23 -7.60 5.77
C LEU A 105 -4.87 -8.96 5.14
N ASP A 106 -3.60 -9.36 5.19
CA ASP A 106 -3.14 -10.67 4.69
C ASP A 106 -3.85 -11.84 5.42
N LYS A 107 -3.98 -11.76 6.75
CA LYS A 107 -4.76 -12.72 7.55
C LYS A 107 -6.24 -12.79 7.16
N ALA A 108 -6.79 -11.71 6.60
CA ALA A 108 -8.15 -11.65 6.07
C ALA A 108 -8.24 -12.07 4.59
N GLY A 109 -7.14 -12.53 3.98
CA GLY A 109 -7.07 -12.92 2.56
C GLY A 109 -6.98 -11.73 1.60
N ILE A 110 -6.60 -10.55 2.08
CA ILE A 110 -6.49 -9.31 1.30
C ILE A 110 -5.02 -9.00 1.05
N GLU A 111 -4.60 -9.01 -0.21
CA GLU A 111 -3.24 -8.64 -0.59
C GLU A 111 -3.07 -7.12 -0.59
N ALA A 112 -2.36 -6.59 0.39
CA ALA A 112 -1.92 -5.20 0.46
C ALA A 112 -0.39 -5.13 0.45
N ARG A 113 0.17 -4.06 -0.12
CA ARG A 113 1.63 -3.90 -0.25
C ARG A 113 2.07 -2.51 0.17
N PRO A 114 3.23 -2.37 0.85
CA PRO A 114 3.84 -1.06 1.06
C PRO A 114 4.07 -0.34 -0.27
N LEU A 115 4.18 0.98 -0.23
CA LEU A 115 4.65 1.75 -1.38
C LEU A 115 6.07 1.33 -1.78
N TRP A 116 6.51 1.75 -2.97
CA TRP A 116 7.85 1.42 -3.44
C TRP A 116 8.93 2.09 -2.60
N LYS A 117 9.93 1.29 -2.23
CA LYS A 117 11.12 1.79 -1.55
C LYS A 117 11.80 2.84 -2.44
N PRO A 118 12.10 4.04 -1.91
CA PRO A 118 12.74 5.10 -2.68
C PRO A 118 14.04 4.64 -3.35
N MET A 119 14.28 5.06 -4.59
CA MET A 119 15.40 4.60 -5.41
C MET A 119 16.75 4.77 -4.69
N HIS A 120 16.98 5.93 -4.06
CA HIS A 120 18.24 6.21 -3.34
C HIS A 120 18.45 5.35 -2.08
N LYS A 121 17.40 4.64 -1.62
CA LYS A 121 17.49 3.68 -0.50
C LYS A 121 17.67 2.24 -0.97
N GLN A 122 17.62 2.01 -2.26
CA GLN A 122 17.89 0.69 -2.83
C GLN A 122 19.39 0.47 -2.99
N PRO A 123 19.93 -0.72 -2.63
CA PRO A 123 21.37 -0.99 -2.63
C PRO A 123 22.06 -0.66 -3.97
N VAL A 124 21.40 -0.92 -5.07
CA VAL A 124 21.90 -0.73 -6.44
C VAL A 124 22.14 0.76 -6.77
N PHE A 125 21.38 1.67 -6.14
CA PHE A 125 21.44 3.12 -6.41
C PHE A 125 22.05 3.92 -5.28
N LYS A 126 22.54 3.27 -4.22
CA LYS A 126 23.03 3.92 -2.98
C LYS A 126 24.11 5.00 -3.23
N ASN A 127 24.94 4.80 -4.23
CA ASN A 127 26.06 5.68 -4.54
C ASN A 127 25.79 6.63 -5.72
N ASN A 128 24.57 6.66 -6.24
CA ASN A 128 24.21 7.53 -7.35
C ASN A 128 23.85 8.94 -6.85
N PRO A 129 24.10 9.99 -7.66
CA PRO A 129 23.63 11.33 -7.35
C PRO A 129 22.11 11.35 -7.11
N ALA A 130 21.67 12.06 -6.09
CA ALA A 130 20.26 12.16 -5.75
C ALA A 130 19.90 13.57 -5.28
N TYR A 131 18.74 14.07 -5.70
CA TYR A 131 18.14 15.32 -5.24
C TYR A 131 16.96 14.96 -4.34
N LEU A 132 17.10 15.19 -3.03
CA LEU A 132 16.20 14.65 -2.03
C LEU A 132 15.54 15.79 -1.23
N ASN A 133 14.24 15.64 -0.97
CA ASN A 133 13.48 16.52 -0.08
C ASN A 133 12.75 15.74 1.04
N GLY A 134 12.98 14.43 1.15
CA GLY A 134 12.40 13.56 2.19
C GLY A 134 10.99 13.03 1.89
N VAL A 135 10.25 13.61 0.94
CA VAL A 135 8.84 13.26 0.68
C VAL A 135 8.66 11.78 0.32
N SER A 136 9.53 11.23 -0.55
CA SER A 136 9.42 9.83 -0.96
C SER A 136 9.67 8.84 0.19
N GLU A 137 10.57 9.18 1.12
CA GLU A 137 10.81 8.37 2.32
C GLU A 137 9.61 8.42 3.27
N GLU A 138 9.04 9.62 3.49
CA GLU A 138 7.85 9.79 4.33
C GLU A 138 6.65 9.03 3.76
N LEU A 139 6.40 9.13 2.47
CA LEU A 139 5.33 8.38 1.81
C LEU A 139 5.55 6.87 1.92
N PHE A 140 6.78 6.39 1.73
CA PHE A 140 7.10 4.97 1.87
C PHE A 140 6.88 4.46 3.30
N LYS A 141 7.21 5.27 4.32
CA LYS A 141 7.00 4.89 5.72
C LYS A 141 5.54 4.75 6.10
N LYS A 142 4.66 5.58 5.52
CA LYS A 142 3.24 5.68 5.88
C LYS A 142 2.31 4.98 4.91
N GLY A 143 2.78 4.67 3.71
CA GLY A 143 1.93 4.31 2.59
C GLY A 143 1.68 2.81 2.43
N LEU A 144 0.44 2.48 2.08
CA LEU A 144 -0.01 1.13 1.78
C LEU A 144 -0.87 1.13 0.52
N CYS A 145 -0.56 0.23 -0.42
CA CYS A 145 -1.37 -0.01 -1.62
C CYS A 145 -2.49 -0.99 -1.28
N LEU A 146 -3.70 -0.65 -1.68
CA LEU A 146 -4.90 -1.48 -1.55
C LEU A 146 -5.29 -2.12 -2.89
N PRO A 147 -6.01 -3.24 -2.89
CA PRO A 147 -6.53 -3.86 -4.11
C PRO A 147 -7.37 -2.88 -4.93
N SER A 148 -7.10 -2.79 -6.23
CA SER A 148 -7.80 -1.87 -7.16
C SER A 148 -7.89 -2.41 -8.58
N GLY A 149 -7.60 -3.70 -8.78
CA GLY A 149 -7.65 -4.32 -10.10
C GLY A 149 -9.07 -4.36 -10.71
N PRO A 150 -9.19 -4.65 -12.01
CA PRO A 150 -10.49 -4.64 -12.71
C PRO A 150 -11.49 -5.69 -12.21
N CYS A 151 -11.04 -6.66 -11.41
CA CYS A 151 -11.90 -7.68 -10.80
C CYS A 151 -12.39 -7.30 -9.39
N VAL A 152 -11.92 -6.19 -8.83
CA VAL A 152 -12.33 -5.74 -7.48
C VAL A 152 -13.74 -5.16 -7.56
N THR A 153 -14.65 -5.69 -6.76
CA THR A 153 -16.05 -5.24 -6.70
C THR A 153 -16.27 -4.22 -5.57
N ASP A 154 -17.41 -3.55 -5.59
CA ASP A 154 -17.81 -2.65 -4.50
C ASP A 154 -17.90 -3.37 -3.15
N ASP A 155 -18.33 -4.62 -3.15
CA ASP A 155 -18.44 -5.43 -1.92
C ASP A 155 -17.04 -5.82 -1.41
N ASP A 156 -16.09 -6.10 -2.31
CA ASP A 156 -14.69 -6.31 -1.91
C ASP A 156 -14.11 -5.05 -1.25
N VAL A 157 -14.35 -3.87 -1.81
CA VAL A 157 -13.90 -2.59 -1.21
C VAL A 157 -14.51 -2.39 0.18
N ARG A 158 -15.82 -2.63 0.35
CA ARG A 158 -16.49 -2.54 1.66
C ARG A 158 -15.90 -3.53 2.66
N TYR A 159 -15.59 -4.75 2.22
CA TYR A 159 -14.95 -5.76 3.06
C TYR A 159 -13.53 -5.33 3.46
N ILE A 160 -12.73 -4.83 2.52
CA ILE A 160 -11.37 -4.32 2.78
C ILE A 160 -11.41 -3.19 3.81
N VAL A 161 -12.28 -2.20 3.60
CA VAL A 161 -12.43 -1.07 4.52
C VAL A 161 -12.88 -1.52 5.91
N LYS A 162 -13.81 -2.46 5.99
CA LYS A 162 -14.21 -3.07 7.26
C LYS A 162 -13.02 -3.70 7.98
N CYS A 163 -12.19 -4.48 7.28
CA CYS A 163 -11.00 -5.10 7.86
C CYS A 163 -9.98 -4.04 8.33
N ILE A 164 -9.80 -2.93 7.59
CA ILE A 164 -8.97 -1.80 8.01
C ILE A 164 -9.50 -1.22 9.32
N ILE A 165 -10.78 -0.89 9.41
CA ILE A 165 -11.41 -0.32 10.62
C ILE A 165 -11.28 -1.27 11.81
N GLU A 166 -11.56 -2.55 11.62
CA GLU A 166 -11.46 -3.56 12.67
C GLU A 166 -10.01 -3.81 13.15
N SER A 167 -9.01 -3.42 12.36
CA SER A 167 -7.60 -3.54 12.71
C SER A 167 -7.10 -2.39 13.59
N ILE A 168 -7.80 -1.27 13.62
CA ILE A 168 -7.45 -0.09 14.44
C ILE A 168 -7.92 -0.33 15.88
N ILE A 169 -7.12 0.21 16.85
CA ILE A 169 -7.39 0.09 18.30
C ILE A 169 -7.83 1.43 18.87
#